data_52bf4928f23e19c26517fe17be516b9a
#
_entry.id   52bf4928f23e19c26517fe17be516b9a
#
_cell.length_a   1.000
_cell.length_b   1.000
_cell.length_c   1.000
_cell.angle_alpha   90.00
_cell.angle_beta   90.00
_cell.angle_gamma   90.00
#
_symmetry.space_group_name_H-M   'P 1'
#
loop_
_entity.id
_entity.type
_entity.pdbx_description
1 polymer ?
#
loop_
_entity_poly.entity_id
_entity_poly.type
_entity_poly.pdbx_seq_one_letter_code
_entity_poly.pdbx_strand_id
1 'polypeptide(L)'
;PSLVGSEMCIRDSLRSVREFFCYLDGRPVTKDTVMAWKKHLQREENYSPSTVNASLAALNYLFNFLGWTDCRTHYLKIQRRLFRETGRELDRADYEKLIAAALGLGRERIALVMETICATGIRVGEVRYITVEAVRAGSATISLKGKIRTILLPGKLCKKLLKYARKQKITSGEIFLTGSGKPMSRCQIWAEMKRVCKAAGVDSSKVFPHNLRHLFATVYYRIYKDIVKLADILGHSSIETTRIYLLTTGQEHRQQLERLRLVL
;
A
#
# COMPACT_ATOMS: atom_id res chain seq x y z
N PRO A 1 11.41 -13.99 -14.51
CA PRO A 1 10.79 -13.15 -13.52
C PRO A 1 11.82 -12.16 -13.02
N SER A 2 11.78 -10.92 -13.57
CA SER A 2 12.78 -9.90 -13.28
C SER A 2 12.60 -9.40 -11.85
N LEU A 3 13.55 -9.71 -11.00
CA LEU A 3 13.77 -9.04 -9.72
C LEU A 3 14.46 -7.70 -9.92
N VAL A 4 13.88 -6.83 -10.72
CA VAL A 4 14.17 -5.40 -10.63
C VAL A 4 13.28 -4.88 -9.50
N GLY A 5 13.62 -5.27 -8.27
CA GLY A 5 13.05 -4.71 -7.06
C GLY A 5 13.47 -3.25 -6.95
N SER A 6 12.57 -2.38 -6.49
CA SER A 6 12.98 -1.05 -6.04
C SER A 6 14.12 -1.22 -5.02
N GLU A 7 15.06 -0.26 -4.90
CA GLU A 7 16.16 -0.29 -3.91
C GLU A 7 15.70 -0.71 -2.51
N MET A 8 14.46 -0.39 -2.15
CA MET A 8 13.83 -0.78 -0.89
C MET A 8 13.61 -2.29 -0.79
N CYS A 9 13.15 -2.96 -1.87
CA CYS A 9 12.99 -4.43 -1.88
C CYS A 9 14.33 -5.14 -1.79
N ILE A 10 15.37 -4.60 -2.43
CA ILE A 10 16.74 -5.13 -2.34
C ILE A 10 17.27 -4.98 -0.91
N ARG A 11 17.06 -3.83 -0.29
CA ARG A 11 17.49 -3.56 1.09
C ARG A 11 16.80 -4.47 2.10
N ASP A 12 15.49 -4.69 1.95
CA ASP A 12 14.71 -5.58 2.82
C ASP A 12 15.17 -7.05 2.64
N SER A 13 15.42 -7.49 1.41
CA SER A 13 15.94 -8.82 1.14
C SER A 13 17.34 -9.02 1.73
N LEU A 14 18.24 -8.03 1.57
CA LEU A 14 19.58 -8.06 2.16
C LEU A 14 19.53 -8.07 3.68
N ARG A 15 18.58 -7.34 4.28
CA ARG A 15 18.36 -7.36 5.72
C ARG A 15 18.00 -8.77 6.20
N SER A 16 17.03 -9.43 5.58
CA SER A 16 16.63 -10.80 5.95
C SER A 16 17.78 -11.80 5.79
N VAL A 17 18.59 -11.64 4.75
CA VAL A 17 19.78 -12.47 4.54
C VAL A 17 20.80 -12.24 5.67
N ARG A 18 21.08 -10.99 6.03
CA ARG A 18 22.00 -10.67 7.15
C ARG A 18 21.50 -11.22 8.48
N GLU A 19 20.23 -11.05 8.79
CA GLU A 19 19.60 -11.60 10.00
C GLU A 19 19.77 -13.12 10.08
N PHE A 20 19.63 -13.83 8.95
CA PHE A 20 19.88 -15.27 8.90
C PHE A 20 21.34 -15.63 9.20
N PHE A 21 22.31 -14.96 8.58
CA PHE A 21 23.71 -15.24 8.82
C PHE A 21 24.15 -14.86 10.25
N CYS A 22 23.60 -13.81 10.81
CA CYS A 22 23.79 -13.49 12.23
C CYS A 22 23.22 -14.59 13.15
N TYR A 23 22.04 -15.13 12.83
CA TYR A 23 21.45 -16.25 13.57
C TYR A 23 22.29 -17.53 13.47
N LEU A 24 22.93 -17.77 12.34
CA LEU A 24 23.80 -18.95 12.15
C LEU A 24 25.02 -18.93 13.07
N ASP A 25 25.58 -17.76 13.35
CA ASP A 25 26.75 -17.59 14.23
C ASP A 25 27.87 -18.60 13.91
N GLY A 26 28.31 -18.62 12.64
CA GLY A 26 29.37 -19.53 12.15
C GLY A 26 28.94 -20.97 11.86
N ARG A 27 27.71 -21.36 12.18
CA ARG A 27 27.20 -22.71 11.82
C ARG A 27 27.04 -22.88 10.32
N PRO A 28 27.22 -24.10 9.78
CA PRO A 28 27.05 -24.36 8.35
C PRO A 28 25.60 -24.12 7.91
N VAL A 29 25.44 -23.66 6.66
CA VAL A 29 24.15 -23.54 6.02
C VAL A 29 23.67 -24.91 5.61
N THR A 30 22.64 -25.42 6.26
CA THR A 30 22.00 -26.69 5.96
C THR A 30 20.48 -26.50 5.98
N LYS A 31 19.74 -27.45 5.43
CA LYS A 31 18.27 -27.43 5.50
C LYS A 31 17.77 -27.34 6.93
N ASP A 32 18.43 -28.05 7.85
CA ASP A 32 18.05 -28.05 9.28
C ASP A 32 18.26 -26.70 9.95
N THR A 33 19.40 -26.02 9.67
CA THR A 33 19.65 -24.67 10.20
C THR A 33 18.66 -23.64 9.63
N VAL A 34 18.24 -23.75 8.36
CA VAL A 34 17.21 -22.90 7.78
C VAL A 34 15.83 -23.18 8.39
N MET A 35 15.52 -24.44 8.66
CA MET A 35 14.27 -24.82 9.36
C MET A 35 14.26 -24.35 10.82
N ALA A 36 15.38 -24.40 11.50
CA ALA A 36 15.53 -23.88 12.87
C ALA A 36 15.33 -22.35 12.88
N TRP A 37 15.92 -21.62 11.94
CA TRP A 37 15.72 -20.19 11.78
C TRP A 37 14.27 -19.83 11.46
N LYS A 38 13.60 -20.58 10.60
CA LYS A 38 12.17 -20.40 10.34
C LYS A 38 11.33 -20.52 11.62
N LYS A 39 11.64 -21.51 12.48
CA LYS A 39 10.98 -21.67 13.79
C LYS A 39 11.29 -20.52 14.74
N HIS A 40 12.55 -20.04 14.76
CA HIS A 40 12.98 -18.89 15.54
C HIS A 40 12.17 -17.65 15.18
N LEU A 41 12.04 -17.30 13.88
CA LEU A 41 11.24 -16.16 13.44
C LEU A 41 9.76 -16.24 13.87
N GLN A 42 9.22 -17.45 13.95
CA GLN A 42 7.82 -17.65 14.35
C GLN A 42 7.60 -17.55 15.85
N ARG A 43 8.53 -18.09 16.66
CA ARG A 43 8.34 -18.28 18.09
C ARG A 43 8.97 -17.17 18.93
N GLU A 44 10.20 -16.78 18.65
CA GLU A 44 10.96 -15.84 19.45
C GLU A 44 10.74 -14.40 18.95
N GLU A 45 10.81 -14.17 17.63
CA GLU A 45 10.59 -12.85 17.05
C GLU A 45 9.11 -12.52 16.85
N ASN A 46 8.22 -13.50 17.03
CA ASN A 46 6.76 -13.36 16.89
C ASN A 46 6.34 -12.68 15.57
N TYR A 47 7.09 -12.97 14.50
CA TYR A 47 6.79 -12.39 13.18
C TYR A 47 5.52 -12.98 12.57
N SER A 48 4.78 -12.14 11.86
CA SER A 48 3.61 -12.59 11.10
C SER A 48 4.01 -13.62 10.03
N PRO A 49 3.14 -14.60 9.69
CA PRO A 49 3.43 -15.59 8.64
C PRO A 49 3.85 -14.97 7.30
N SER A 50 3.32 -13.77 6.96
CA SER A 50 3.70 -13.05 5.75
C SER A 50 5.13 -12.49 5.84
N THR A 51 5.54 -12.01 7.01
CA THR A 51 6.91 -11.53 7.26
C THR A 51 7.90 -12.67 7.17
N VAL A 52 7.59 -13.81 7.83
CA VAL A 52 8.41 -15.03 7.74
C VAL A 52 8.55 -15.48 6.29
N ASN A 53 7.46 -15.52 5.52
CA ASN A 53 7.50 -15.89 4.10
C ASN A 53 8.32 -14.91 3.25
N ALA A 54 8.30 -13.62 3.54
CA ALA A 54 9.14 -12.64 2.85
C ALA A 54 10.63 -12.89 3.10
N SER A 55 11.00 -13.18 4.36
CA SER A 55 12.37 -13.54 4.72
C SER A 55 12.82 -14.85 4.06
N LEU A 56 11.96 -15.87 4.06
CA LEU A 56 12.24 -17.15 3.36
C LEU A 56 12.38 -16.95 1.83
N ALA A 57 11.61 -16.03 1.24
CA ALA A 57 11.72 -15.73 -0.18
C ALA A 57 13.09 -15.14 -0.54
N ALA A 58 13.61 -14.24 0.30
CA ALA A 58 14.94 -13.68 0.12
C ALA A 58 16.04 -14.77 0.21
N LEU A 59 15.94 -15.68 1.18
CA LEU A 59 16.89 -16.80 1.32
C LEU A 59 16.77 -17.81 0.18
N ASN A 60 15.58 -18.26 -0.16
CA ASN A 60 15.38 -19.19 -1.27
C ASN A 60 15.88 -18.63 -2.60
N TYR A 61 15.80 -17.31 -2.78
CA TYR A 61 16.37 -16.65 -3.93
C TYR A 61 17.91 -16.71 -3.92
N LEU A 62 18.52 -16.39 -2.77
CA LEU A 62 19.96 -16.50 -2.58
C LEU A 62 20.45 -17.94 -2.79
N PHE A 63 19.78 -18.93 -2.22
CA PHE A 63 20.13 -20.34 -2.37
C PHE A 63 20.02 -20.82 -3.82
N ASN A 64 19.02 -20.36 -4.56
CA ASN A 64 18.94 -20.61 -6.01
C ASN A 64 20.13 -20.02 -6.76
N PHE A 65 20.51 -18.79 -6.43
CA PHE A 65 21.64 -18.11 -7.07
C PHE A 65 22.97 -18.82 -6.80
N LEU A 66 23.15 -19.34 -5.58
CA LEU A 66 24.36 -20.07 -5.16
C LEU A 66 24.33 -21.56 -5.56
N GLY A 67 23.25 -22.06 -6.14
CA GLY A 67 23.10 -23.49 -6.45
C GLY A 67 22.80 -24.38 -5.25
N TRP A 68 22.49 -23.80 -4.06
CA TRP A 68 22.20 -24.53 -2.81
C TRP A 68 20.73 -24.93 -2.75
N THR A 69 20.26 -25.68 -3.74
CA THR A 69 18.84 -26.02 -3.90
C THR A 69 18.28 -26.85 -2.75
N ASP A 70 19.12 -27.69 -2.12
CA ASP A 70 18.74 -28.56 -1.00
C ASP A 70 18.44 -27.80 0.30
N CYS A 71 19.00 -26.58 0.45
CA CYS A 71 18.74 -25.70 1.59
C CYS A 71 17.41 -24.96 1.50
N ARG A 72 16.70 -25.02 0.36
CA ARG A 72 15.42 -24.32 0.17
C ARG A 72 14.34 -24.90 1.07
N THR A 73 13.49 -24.03 1.57
CA THR A 73 12.37 -24.42 2.44
C THR A 73 11.04 -23.95 1.87
N HIS A 74 9.99 -24.69 2.20
CA HIS A 74 8.62 -24.32 1.85
C HIS A 74 8.14 -23.14 2.69
N TYR A 75 7.34 -22.29 2.04
CA TYR A 75 6.64 -21.18 2.70
C TYR A 75 5.60 -21.68 3.71
N LEU A 76 5.27 -20.84 4.67
CA LEU A 76 4.14 -21.08 5.54
C LEU A 76 2.85 -20.97 4.74
N LYS A 77 1.95 -21.94 4.92
CA LYS A 77 0.61 -21.82 4.37
C LYS A 77 -0.15 -20.74 5.14
N ILE A 78 -0.51 -19.66 4.47
CA ILE A 78 -1.30 -18.60 5.07
C ILE A 78 -2.77 -18.89 4.76
N GLN A 79 -3.55 -19.12 5.81
CA GLN A 79 -4.99 -19.27 5.66
C GLN A 79 -5.58 -17.93 5.19
N ARG A 80 -6.43 -17.96 4.20
CA ARG A 80 -7.13 -16.76 3.71
C ARG A 80 -8.03 -16.22 4.82
N ARG A 81 -7.92 -14.95 5.12
CA ARG A 81 -8.86 -14.30 6.03
C ARG A 81 -10.23 -14.26 5.39
N LEU A 82 -11.22 -14.78 6.09
CA LEU A 82 -12.63 -14.78 5.65
C LEU A 82 -13.32 -13.47 6.02
N PHE A 83 -12.88 -12.84 7.12
CA PHE A 83 -13.48 -11.64 7.65
C PHE A 83 -12.47 -10.51 7.77
N ARG A 84 -12.96 -9.30 7.66
CA ARG A 84 -12.22 -8.07 7.83
C ARG A 84 -12.04 -7.77 9.32
N GLU A 85 -10.84 -7.41 9.74
CA GLU A 85 -10.60 -6.84 11.06
C GLU A 85 -11.08 -5.39 11.08
N THR A 86 -12.05 -5.10 11.94
CA THR A 86 -12.51 -3.73 12.22
C THR A 86 -11.54 -3.07 13.18
N GLY A 87 -11.10 -1.85 12.90
CA GLY A 87 -10.32 -1.04 13.84
C GLY A 87 -9.13 -0.28 13.24
N ARG A 88 -8.50 -0.81 12.20
CA ARG A 88 -7.34 -0.14 11.56
C ARG A 88 -7.65 0.55 10.24
N GLU A 89 -8.91 0.59 9.84
CA GLU A 89 -9.30 1.18 8.57
C GLU A 89 -9.76 2.62 8.73
N LEU A 90 -9.44 3.39 7.71
CA LEU A 90 -9.89 4.76 7.58
C LEU A 90 -11.29 4.75 6.95
N ASP A 91 -12.27 5.33 7.60
CA ASP A 91 -13.59 5.54 7.03
C ASP A 91 -13.70 6.93 6.36
N ARG A 92 -14.86 7.20 5.77
CA ARG A 92 -15.10 8.46 5.09
C ARG A 92 -15.12 9.65 6.05
N ALA A 93 -15.65 9.49 7.25
CA ALA A 93 -15.71 10.55 8.24
C ALA A 93 -14.32 10.90 8.76
N ASP A 94 -13.48 9.90 9.04
CA ASP A 94 -12.07 10.08 9.41
C ASP A 94 -11.31 10.81 8.30
N TYR A 95 -11.53 10.42 7.03
CA TYR A 95 -10.92 11.09 5.87
C TYR A 95 -11.32 12.56 5.76
N GLU A 96 -12.62 12.88 5.91
CA GLU A 96 -13.13 14.26 5.85
C GLU A 96 -12.54 15.12 6.97
N LYS A 97 -12.41 14.59 8.20
CA LYS A 97 -11.73 15.25 9.33
C LYS A 97 -10.25 15.52 9.02
N LEU A 98 -9.55 14.57 8.41
CA LEU A 98 -8.14 14.74 8.01
C LEU A 98 -7.97 15.86 6.98
N ILE A 99 -8.82 15.91 5.97
CA ILE A 99 -8.79 16.98 4.97
C ILE A 99 -9.07 18.34 5.60
N ALA A 100 -10.13 18.44 6.43
CA ALA A 100 -10.47 19.68 7.11
C ALA A 100 -9.35 20.18 8.03
N ALA A 101 -8.76 19.28 8.83
CA ALA A 101 -7.64 19.60 9.70
C ALA A 101 -6.39 20.04 8.92
N ALA A 102 -6.08 19.36 7.81
CA ALA A 102 -4.95 19.74 6.95
C ALA A 102 -5.13 21.15 6.38
N LEU A 103 -6.33 21.47 5.90
CA LEU A 103 -6.65 22.79 5.38
C LEU A 103 -6.64 23.87 6.50
N GLY A 104 -7.21 23.58 7.67
CA GLY A 104 -7.21 24.47 8.83
C GLY A 104 -5.80 24.79 9.34
N LEU A 105 -4.85 23.84 9.20
CA LEU A 105 -3.43 24.03 9.51
C LEU A 105 -2.63 24.73 8.38
N GLY A 106 -3.27 25.17 7.31
CA GLY A 106 -2.58 25.74 6.13
C GLY A 106 -1.76 24.72 5.32
N ARG A 107 -1.97 23.42 5.56
CA ARG A 107 -1.22 22.35 4.90
C ARG A 107 -1.94 21.87 3.63
N GLU A 108 -2.24 22.81 2.72
CA GLU A 108 -2.98 22.54 1.49
C GLU A 108 -2.33 21.42 0.63
N ARG A 109 -1.01 21.37 0.58
CA ARG A 109 -0.28 20.35 -0.17
C ARG A 109 -0.64 18.94 0.26
N ILE A 110 -0.57 18.64 1.57
CA ILE A 110 -0.85 17.28 2.05
C ILE A 110 -2.35 16.95 1.95
N ALA A 111 -3.26 17.93 2.08
CA ALA A 111 -4.67 17.74 1.81
C ALA A 111 -4.90 17.29 0.37
N LEU A 112 -4.27 17.95 -0.60
CA LEU A 112 -4.37 17.58 -2.02
C LEU A 112 -3.72 16.24 -2.34
N VAL A 113 -2.61 15.86 -1.69
CA VAL A 113 -2.03 14.51 -1.81
C VAL A 113 -3.01 13.45 -1.33
N MET A 114 -3.62 13.65 -0.17
CA MET A 114 -4.64 12.73 0.37
C MET A 114 -5.87 12.65 -0.55
N GLU A 115 -6.38 13.79 -1.02
CA GLU A 115 -7.49 13.82 -1.98
C GLU A 115 -7.13 13.10 -3.28
N THR A 116 -5.92 13.27 -3.79
CA THR A 116 -5.47 12.61 -5.02
C THR A 116 -5.44 11.10 -4.86
N ILE A 117 -4.86 10.59 -3.78
CA ILE A 117 -4.81 9.15 -3.51
C ILE A 117 -6.23 8.59 -3.33
N CYS A 118 -7.08 9.29 -2.57
CA CYS A 118 -8.43 8.85 -2.27
C CYS A 118 -9.39 8.96 -3.46
N ALA A 119 -9.14 9.87 -4.42
CA ALA A 119 -9.99 10.04 -5.59
C ALA A 119 -9.59 9.15 -6.78
N THR A 120 -8.36 8.66 -6.82
CA THR A 120 -7.81 7.90 -7.97
C THR A 120 -7.35 6.50 -7.61
N GLY A 121 -7.22 6.19 -6.34
CA GLY A 121 -6.70 4.92 -5.86
C GLY A 121 -5.22 4.66 -6.17
N ILE A 122 -4.43 5.66 -6.55
CA ILE A 122 -3.00 5.50 -6.84
C ILE A 122 -2.19 5.09 -5.61
N ARG A 123 -1.05 4.43 -5.83
CA ARG A 123 -0.07 4.16 -4.77
C ARG A 123 0.69 5.44 -4.42
N VAL A 124 1.12 5.57 -3.16
CA VAL A 124 1.90 6.74 -2.72
C VAL A 124 3.15 7.00 -3.58
N GLY A 125 3.80 5.97 -4.08
CA GLY A 125 4.94 6.12 -5.00
C GLY A 125 4.56 6.59 -6.40
N GLU A 126 3.28 6.57 -6.74
CA GLU A 126 2.76 7.00 -8.03
C GLU A 126 2.34 8.49 -8.02
N VAL A 127 2.30 9.12 -6.85
CA VAL A 127 1.97 10.55 -6.68
C VAL A 127 2.88 11.45 -7.53
N ARG A 128 4.12 11.05 -7.77
CA ARG A 128 5.07 11.74 -8.66
C ARG A 128 4.60 11.87 -10.12
N TYR A 129 3.71 11.00 -10.59
CA TYR A 129 3.17 11.06 -11.94
C TYR A 129 2.01 12.06 -12.09
N ILE A 130 1.61 12.70 -10.98
CA ILE A 130 0.62 13.78 -10.99
C ILE A 130 1.36 15.08 -11.32
N THR A 131 1.56 15.30 -12.60
CA THR A 131 2.24 16.49 -13.14
C THR A 131 1.22 17.51 -13.62
N VAL A 132 1.68 18.74 -13.87
CA VAL A 132 0.84 19.81 -14.43
C VAL A 132 0.25 19.38 -15.78
N GLU A 133 1.04 18.70 -16.61
CA GLU A 133 0.65 18.19 -17.91
C GLU A 133 -0.42 17.12 -17.76
N ALA A 134 -0.22 16.15 -16.89
CA ALA A 134 -1.18 15.08 -16.61
C ALA A 134 -2.53 15.65 -16.11
N VAL A 135 -2.48 16.65 -15.23
CA VAL A 135 -3.69 17.29 -14.70
C VAL A 135 -4.42 18.11 -15.77
N ARG A 136 -3.70 18.76 -16.69
CA ARG A 136 -4.31 19.44 -17.87
C ARG A 136 -4.96 18.45 -18.82
N ALA A 137 -4.30 17.30 -19.04
CA ALA A 137 -4.85 16.23 -19.89
C ALA A 137 -6.01 15.45 -19.22
N GLY A 138 -6.23 15.62 -17.89
CA GLY A 138 -7.22 14.85 -17.14
C GLY A 138 -6.85 13.39 -16.92
N SER A 139 -5.60 13.00 -17.23
CA SER A 139 -5.12 11.63 -17.07
C SER A 139 -3.61 11.60 -16.82
N ALA A 140 -3.15 10.61 -16.03
CA ALA A 140 -1.76 10.36 -15.74
C ALA A 140 -1.34 8.98 -16.23
N THR A 141 -0.27 8.87 -17.00
CA THR A 141 0.31 7.59 -17.42
C THR A 141 1.38 7.17 -16.43
N ILE A 142 1.19 6.03 -15.80
CA ILE A 142 2.12 5.45 -14.82
C ILE A 142 2.87 4.31 -15.49
N SER A 143 4.20 4.45 -15.57
CA SER A 143 5.10 3.40 -16.05
C SER A 143 5.94 2.90 -14.86
N LEU A 144 5.67 1.68 -14.39
CA LEU A 144 6.39 1.07 -13.27
C LEU A 144 6.62 -0.44 -13.52
N LYS A 145 7.86 -0.87 -13.39
CA LYS A 145 8.26 -2.29 -13.52
C LYS A 145 7.77 -2.94 -14.82
N GLY A 146 7.88 -2.24 -15.94
CA GLY A 146 7.47 -2.73 -17.26
C GLY A 146 5.95 -2.75 -17.49
N LYS A 147 5.15 -2.26 -16.54
CA LYS A 147 3.69 -2.13 -16.69
C LYS A 147 3.32 -0.67 -16.86
N ILE A 148 2.53 -0.40 -17.89
CA ILE A 148 1.99 0.92 -18.18
C ILE A 148 0.49 0.89 -17.89
N ARG A 149 0.02 1.88 -17.14
CA ARG A 149 -1.41 2.09 -16.94
C ARG A 149 -1.76 3.56 -16.94
N THR A 150 -2.95 3.88 -17.42
CA THR A 150 -3.49 5.24 -17.39
C THR A 150 -4.45 5.39 -16.22
N ILE A 151 -4.29 6.47 -15.48
CA ILE A 151 -5.17 6.88 -14.37
C ILE A 151 -5.98 8.08 -14.85
N LEU A 152 -7.30 7.99 -14.78
CA LEU A 152 -8.17 9.13 -15.01
C LEU A 152 -8.27 10.01 -13.78
N LEU A 153 -8.17 11.32 -13.96
CA LEU A 153 -8.24 12.30 -12.89
C LEU A 153 -9.62 12.98 -12.90
N PRO A 154 -10.38 12.93 -11.79
CA PRO A 154 -11.67 13.62 -11.71
C PRO A 154 -11.53 15.13 -11.94
N GLY A 155 -12.43 15.72 -12.71
CA GLY A 155 -12.36 17.14 -13.09
C GLY A 155 -12.32 18.11 -11.90
N LYS A 156 -13.04 17.80 -10.80
CA LYS A 156 -12.95 18.59 -9.56
C LYS A 156 -11.53 18.56 -8.96
N LEU A 157 -10.87 17.40 -8.99
CA LEU A 157 -9.50 17.27 -8.51
C LEU A 157 -8.55 18.07 -9.41
N CYS A 158 -8.69 17.95 -10.74
CA CYS A 158 -7.86 18.71 -11.69
C CYS A 158 -7.95 20.21 -11.45
N LYS A 159 -9.16 20.76 -11.22
CA LYS A 159 -9.34 22.19 -10.92
C LYS A 159 -8.60 22.60 -9.64
N LYS A 160 -8.67 21.80 -8.56
CA LYS A 160 -7.95 22.06 -7.31
C LYS A 160 -6.44 22.03 -7.51
N LEU A 161 -5.93 21.00 -8.20
CA LEU A 161 -4.51 20.81 -8.45
C LEU A 161 -3.93 21.94 -9.32
N LEU A 162 -4.63 22.37 -10.37
CA LEU A 162 -4.19 23.50 -11.20
C LEU A 162 -4.20 24.83 -10.43
N LYS A 163 -5.21 25.04 -9.56
CA LYS A 163 -5.25 26.22 -8.68
C LYS A 163 -4.04 26.23 -7.75
N TYR A 164 -3.74 25.09 -7.12
CA TYR A 164 -2.58 24.93 -6.26
C TYR A 164 -1.26 25.15 -7.02
N ALA A 165 -1.08 24.53 -8.18
CA ALA A 165 0.11 24.68 -9.01
C ALA A 165 0.37 26.16 -9.37
N ARG A 166 -0.66 26.91 -9.77
CA ARG A 166 -0.58 28.35 -10.05
C ARG A 166 -0.16 29.13 -8.81
N LYS A 167 -0.75 28.86 -7.64
CA LYS A 167 -0.41 29.51 -6.35
C LYS A 167 1.05 29.25 -5.96
N GLN A 168 1.58 28.05 -6.25
CA GLN A 168 2.97 27.66 -5.98
C GLN A 168 3.94 28.01 -7.12
N LYS A 169 3.47 28.68 -8.18
CA LYS A 169 4.24 29.03 -9.38
C LYS A 169 4.86 27.80 -10.08
N ILE A 170 4.20 26.63 -10.01
CA ILE A 170 4.61 25.41 -10.70
C ILE A 170 3.98 25.42 -12.09
N THR A 171 4.79 25.59 -13.14
CA THR A 171 4.33 25.72 -14.53
C THR A 171 4.35 24.40 -15.28
N SER A 172 5.21 23.46 -14.88
CA SER A 172 5.42 22.14 -15.52
C SER A 172 5.95 21.12 -14.52
N GLY A 173 5.86 19.84 -14.87
CA GLY A 173 6.37 18.72 -14.06
C GLY A 173 5.54 18.41 -12.82
N GLU A 174 6.17 17.80 -11.82
CA GLU A 174 5.50 17.29 -10.62
C GLU A 174 4.87 18.41 -9.77
N ILE A 175 3.63 18.22 -9.32
CA ILE A 175 2.89 19.25 -8.55
C ILE A 175 3.26 19.21 -7.07
N PHE A 176 3.57 18.03 -6.52
CA PHE A 176 3.82 17.85 -5.10
C PHE A 176 5.30 17.95 -4.76
N LEU A 177 5.78 19.18 -4.64
CA LEU A 177 7.18 19.49 -4.35
C LEU A 177 7.39 19.80 -2.87
N THR A 178 8.59 19.52 -2.36
CA THR A 178 9.07 19.99 -1.06
C THR A 178 9.38 21.49 -1.09
N GLY A 179 9.67 22.11 0.06
CA GLY A 179 10.13 23.52 0.10
C GLY A 179 11.44 23.77 -0.65
N SER A 180 12.23 22.71 -0.92
CA SER A 180 13.46 22.78 -1.73
C SER A 180 13.23 22.50 -3.23
N GLY A 181 11.98 22.44 -3.69
CA GLY A 181 11.64 22.18 -5.10
C GLY A 181 11.81 20.73 -5.56
N LYS A 182 12.12 19.80 -4.66
CA LYS A 182 12.25 18.36 -4.98
C LYS A 182 10.91 17.65 -4.81
N PRO A 183 10.62 16.57 -5.59
CA PRO A 183 9.47 15.74 -5.40
C PRO A 183 9.33 15.19 -3.97
N MET A 184 8.12 15.14 -3.46
CA MET A 184 7.87 14.55 -2.14
C MET A 184 8.14 13.04 -2.14
N SER A 185 8.96 12.59 -1.21
CA SER A 185 9.19 11.16 -0.97
C SER A 185 8.01 10.53 -0.22
N ARG A 186 7.91 9.19 -0.29
CA ARG A 186 6.90 8.41 0.46
C ARG A 186 6.97 8.68 1.96
N CYS A 187 8.19 8.76 2.52
CA CYS A 187 8.41 9.02 3.93
C CYS A 187 7.93 10.41 4.34
N GLN A 188 8.16 11.43 3.50
CA GLN A 188 7.68 12.79 3.75
C GLN A 188 6.16 12.88 3.70
N ILE A 189 5.51 12.25 2.69
CA ILE A 189 4.06 12.18 2.62
C ILE A 189 3.49 11.54 3.89
N TRP A 190 4.03 10.37 4.28
CA TRP A 190 3.61 9.68 5.49
C TRP A 190 3.79 10.53 6.74
N ALA A 191 4.96 11.17 6.92
CA ALA A 191 5.25 12.01 8.07
C ALA A 191 4.31 13.24 8.13
N GLU A 192 4.04 13.88 6.99
CA GLU A 192 3.09 15.01 6.94
C GLU A 192 1.65 14.57 7.26
N MET A 193 1.21 13.41 6.78
CA MET A 193 -0.09 12.84 7.14
C MET A 193 -0.19 12.59 8.66
N LYS A 194 0.86 12.02 9.28
CA LYS A 194 0.88 11.78 10.74
C LYS A 194 0.78 13.08 11.55
N ARG A 195 1.37 14.17 11.08
CA ARG A 195 1.28 15.48 11.77
C ARG A 195 -0.13 16.07 11.78
N VAL A 196 -0.99 15.66 10.86
CA VAL A 196 -2.38 16.12 10.78
C VAL A 196 -3.30 15.33 11.74
N CYS A 197 -2.94 14.08 12.08
CA CYS A 197 -3.79 13.18 12.86
C CYS A 197 -4.28 13.78 14.17
N LYS A 198 -3.38 14.41 14.96
CA LYS A 198 -3.72 14.99 16.26
C LYS A 198 -4.76 16.09 16.13
N ALA A 199 -4.60 16.99 15.16
CA ALA A 199 -5.54 18.08 14.91
C ALA A 199 -6.89 17.57 14.36
N ALA A 200 -6.87 16.45 13.63
CA ALA A 200 -8.07 15.82 13.09
C ALA A 200 -8.84 14.97 14.13
N GLY A 201 -8.23 14.66 15.29
CA GLY A 201 -8.81 13.72 16.25
C GLY A 201 -8.96 12.30 15.68
N VAL A 202 -8.09 11.91 14.74
CA VAL A 202 -8.10 10.59 14.10
C VAL A 202 -6.93 9.77 14.60
N ASP A 203 -7.19 8.49 14.92
CA ASP A 203 -6.16 7.57 15.37
C ASP A 203 -5.04 7.45 14.34
N SER A 204 -3.81 7.73 14.76
CA SER A 204 -2.65 7.71 13.91
C SER A 204 -2.36 6.33 13.33
N SER A 205 -2.78 5.24 13.96
CA SER A 205 -2.63 3.88 13.46
C SER A 205 -3.41 3.63 12.16
N LYS A 206 -4.50 4.40 11.93
CA LYS A 206 -5.31 4.33 10.72
C LYS A 206 -4.78 5.20 9.57
N VAL A 207 -3.91 6.20 9.86
CA VAL A 207 -3.54 7.24 8.90
C VAL A 207 -2.22 6.92 8.23
N PHE A 208 -2.32 6.30 7.06
CA PHE A 208 -1.19 6.03 6.15
C PHE A 208 -1.71 5.92 4.70
N PRO A 209 -0.87 6.19 3.69
CA PRO A 209 -1.32 6.32 2.30
C PRO A 209 -2.07 5.10 1.76
N HIS A 210 -1.73 3.89 2.22
CA HIS A 210 -2.41 2.68 1.76
C HIS A 210 -3.88 2.64 2.20
N ASN A 211 -4.20 3.18 3.39
CA ASN A 211 -5.58 3.25 3.87
C ASN A 211 -6.45 4.22 3.07
N LEU A 212 -5.89 5.30 2.51
CA LEU A 212 -6.61 6.16 1.57
C LEU A 212 -6.98 5.42 0.28
N ARG A 213 -6.04 4.64 -0.25
CA ARG A 213 -6.29 3.78 -1.40
C ARG A 213 -7.30 2.67 -1.07
N HIS A 214 -7.25 2.14 0.15
CA HIS A 214 -8.22 1.17 0.65
C HIS A 214 -9.62 1.79 0.73
N LEU A 215 -9.73 3.01 1.25
CA LEU A 215 -11.00 3.75 1.28
C LEU A 215 -11.58 3.95 -0.13
N PHE A 216 -10.75 4.39 -1.11
CA PHE A 216 -11.16 4.46 -2.51
C PHE A 216 -11.73 3.13 -3.00
N ALA A 217 -10.99 2.04 -2.81
CA ALA A 217 -11.39 0.72 -3.29
C ALA A 217 -12.70 0.23 -2.67
N THR A 218 -12.85 0.42 -1.36
CA THR A 218 -14.07 0.04 -0.62
C THR A 218 -15.27 0.86 -1.10
N VAL A 219 -15.12 2.19 -1.24
CA VAL A 219 -16.20 3.07 -1.72
C VAL A 219 -16.57 2.74 -3.16
N TYR A 220 -15.58 2.57 -4.04
CA TYR A 220 -15.80 2.18 -5.42
C TYR A 220 -16.59 0.88 -5.53
N TYR A 221 -16.14 -0.16 -4.81
CA TYR A 221 -16.82 -1.46 -4.85
C TYR A 221 -18.23 -1.41 -4.26
N ARG A 222 -18.46 -0.64 -3.20
CA ARG A 222 -19.81 -0.47 -2.64
C ARG A 222 -20.80 0.08 -3.67
N ILE A 223 -20.35 1.00 -4.53
CA ILE A 223 -21.18 1.67 -5.53
C ILE A 223 -21.39 0.80 -6.77
N TYR A 224 -20.30 0.28 -7.33
CA TYR A 224 -20.31 -0.34 -8.67
C TYR A 224 -20.33 -1.86 -8.65
N LYS A 225 -19.96 -2.52 -7.54
CA LYS A 225 -19.91 -3.99 -7.37
C LYS A 225 -19.07 -4.73 -8.42
N ASP A 226 -18.21 -4.03 -9.13
CA ASP A 226 -17.36 -4.57 -10.20
C ASP A 226 -15.90 -4.69 -9.69
N ILE A 227 -15.53 -5.93 -9.35
CA ILE A 227 -14.18 -6.23 -8.85
C ILE A 227 -13.13 -6.24 -9.95
N VAL A 228 -13.52 -6.63 -11.17
CA VAL A 228 -12.59 -6.72 -12.31
C VAL A 228 -12.14 -5.31 -12.69
N LYS A 229 -13.09 -4.42 -12.90
CA LYS A 229 -12.81 -3.00 -13.19
C LYS A 229 -12.06 -2.31 -12.06
N LEU A 230 -12.38 -2.65 -10.80
CA LEU A 230 -11.61 -2.13 -9.65
C LEU A 230 -10.17 -2.61 -9.67
N ALA A 231 -9.91 -3.90 -9.99
CA ALA A 231 -8.56 -4.43 -10.11
C ALA A 231 -7.75 -3.73 -11.20
N ASP A 232 -8.36 -3.45 -12.35
CA ASP A 232 -7.76 -2.71 -13.46
C ASP A 232 -7.41 -1.28 -13.05
N ILE A 233 -8.35 -0.54 -12.44
CA ILE A 233 -8.13 0.82 -11.93
C ILE A 233 -6.97 0.85 -10.94
N LEU A 234 -6.93 -0.11 -10.02
CA LEU A 234 -5.86 -0.21 -9.04
C LEU A 234 -4.54 -0.72 -9.65
N GLY A 235 -4.55 -1.28 -10.84
CA GLY A 235 -3.38 -1.91 -11.48
C GLY A 235 -2.87 -3.11 -10.68
N HIS A 236 -3.79 -3.99 -10.30
CA HIS A 236 -3.48 -5.28 -9.72
C HIS A 236 -3.30 -6.32 -10.82
N SER A 237 -2.25 -7.11 -10.74
CA SER A 237 -2.00 -8.22 -11.69
C SER A 237 -2.86 -9.45 -11.41
N SER A 238 -3.54 -9.47 -10.26
CA SER A 238 -4.42 -10.55 -9.84
C SER A 238 -5.63 -9.99 -9.10
N ILE A 239 -6.82 -10.47 -9.45
CA ILE A 239 -8.08 -10.16 -8.77
C ILE A 239 -8.01 -10.53 -7.28
N GLU A 240 -7.27 -11.57 -6.94
CA GLU A 240 -7.05 -11.99 -5.56
C GLU A 240 -6.49 -10.85 -4.67
N THR A 241 -5.64 -9.99 -5.22
CA THR A 241 -5.14 -8.81 -4.49
C THR A 241 -6.25 -7.79 -4.22
N THR A 242 -7.28 -7.76 -5.07
CA THR A 242 -8.41 -6.85 -4.93
C THR A 242 -9.48 -7.43 -3.99
N ARG A 243 -9.51 -8.75 -3.82
CA ARG A 243 -10.49 -9.44 -2.98
C ARG A 243 -10.48 -8.98 -1.52
N ILE A 244 -9.35 -8.50 -1.01
CA ILE A 244 -9.26 -7.95 0.36
C ILE A 244 -10.25 -6.81 0.61
N TYR A 245 -10.63 -6.06 -0.44
CA TYR A 245 -11.61 -4.97 -0.35
C TYR A 245 -13.07 -5.45 -0.33
N LEU A 246 -13.29 -6.76 -0.58
CA LEU A 246 -14.60 -7.40 -0.55
C LEU A 246 -14.92 -8.04 0.79
N LEU A 247 -13.91 -8.17 1.65
CA LEU A 247 -14.10 -8.80 2.94
C LEU A 247 -15.12 -8.01 3.75
N THR A 248 -16.17 -8.68 4.16
CA THR A 248 -17.17 -8.16 5.08
C THR A 248 -16.76 -8.41 6.52
N THR A 249 -17.31 -7.65 7.46
CA THR A 249 -17.17 -7.99 8.88
C THR A 249 -17.95 -9.27 9.18
N GLY A 250 -17.58 -9.98 10.23
CA GLY A 250 -18.36 -11.17 10.65
C GLY A 250 -19.82 -10.84 10.93
N GLN A 251 -20.11 -9.61 11.41
CA GLN A 251 -21.47 -9.15 11.64
C GLN A 251 -22.25 -8.91 10.34
N GLU A 252 -21.63 -8.24 9.35
CA GLU A 252 -22.23 -8.05 8.02
C GLU A 252 -22.51 -9.40 7.35
N HIS A 253 -21.58 -10.35 7.46
CA HIS A 253 -21.77 -11.69 6.90
C HIS A 253 -22.92 -12.43 7.57
N ARG A 254 -23.05 -12.36 8.91
CA ARG A 254 -24.19 -12.95 9.64
C ARG A 254 -25.52 -12.36 9.16
N GLN A 255 -25.60 -11.04 9.02
CA GLN A 255 -26.79 -10.38 8.48
C GLN A 255 -27.13 -10.81 7.04
N GLN A 256 -26.11 -11.07 6.21
CA GLN A 256 -26.31 -11.61 4.87
C GLN A 256 -26.91 -13.02 4.93
N LEU A 257 -26.39 -13.90 5.82
CA LEU A 257 -26.92 -15.25 6.00
C LEU A 257 -28.37 -15.24 6.51
N GLU A 258 -28.71 -14.37 7.46
CA GLU A 258 -30.08 -14.22 7.97
C GLU A 258 -31.04 -13.78 6.87
N ARG A 259 -30.61 -12.92 5.95
CA ARG A 259 -31.43 -12.49 4.80
C ARG A 259 -31.74 -13.61 3.79
N LEU A 260 -30.96 -14.70 3.79
CA LEU A 260 -31.24 -15.85 2.92
C LEU A 260 -32.53 -16.59 3.30
N ARG A 261 -32.98 -16.46 4.57
CA ARG A 261 -34.23 -17.10 5.08
C ARG A 261 -34.30 -18.59 4.76
N LEU A 262 -33.19 -19.33 4.81
CA LEU A 262 -33.13 -20.76 4.53
C LEU A 262 -33.35 -21.63 5.77
N VAL A 263 -33.44 -21.04 6.95
CA VAL A 263 -33.85 -21.72 8.18
C VAL A 263 -35.38 -21.64 8.28
N LEU A 264 -36.05 -22.79 8.28
CA LEU A 264 -37.51 -22.93 8.35
C LEU A 264 -37.95 -22.97 9.81
#